data_8ab86a1ee1b7e933ad2b0885021ac012
#
_entry.id   8ab86a1ee1b7e933ad2b0885021ac012
#
_cell.length_a   1.000
_cell.length_b   1.000
_cell.length_c   1.000
_cell.angle_alpha   90.00
_cell.angle_beta   90.00
_cell.angle_gamma   90.00
#
_symmetry.space_group_name_H-M   'P 1'
#
loop_
_entity.id
_entity.type
_entity.pdbx_description
1 polymer ?
#
loop_
_entity_poly.entity_id
_entity_poly.type
_entity_poly.pdbx_seq_one_letter_code
_entity_poly.pdbx_strand_id
1 'polypeptide(L)'
;MTRPGLLLATVAAILMLASGVASAEEVSACTIKGNVNTRGERIYHVPGQKYYDETQISATHGERWFCSEQEARAAGWRKSKV
;
A
#
# COMPACT_ATOMS: atom_id res chain seq x y z
N MET A 1 34.77 10.93 -34.41
CA MET A 1 34.90 10.00 -33.86
C MET A 1 34.33 9.79 -32.60
N THR A 2 33.81 10.12 -31.78
CA THR A 2 33.39 9.95 -30.51
C THR A 2 31.97 10.22 -30.27
N ARG A 3 31.13 9.95 -31.19
CA ARG A 3 29.79 10.20 -31.01
C ARG A 3 29.06 9.16 -30.31
N PRO A 4 29.41 7.92 -30.22
CA PRO A 4 28.60 6.82 -29.67
C PRO A 4 28.15 6.99 -28.23
N GLY A 5 28.86 7.75 -27.46
CA GLY A 5 28.48 7.89 -26.06
C GLY A 5 27.14 8.56 -25.82
N LEU A 6 26.67 9.30 -26.79
CA LEU A 6 25.42 10.00 -26.60
C LEU A 6 24.22 9.13 -26.57
N LEU A 7 24.30 8.01 -27.24
CA LEU A 7 23.15 7.10 -27.29
C LEU A 7 22.81 6.43 -25.97
N LEU A 8 23.81 6.22 -25.16
CA LEU A 8 23.60 5.51 -23.91
C LEU A 8 22.73 6.28 -22.93
N ALA A 9 22.83 7.58 -22.95
CA ALA A 9 22.06 8.38 -22.02
C ALA A 9 20.56 8.27 -22.26
N THR A 10 20.19 8.10 -23.49
CA THR A 10 18.77 8.04 -23.82
C THR A 10 18.08 6.80 -23.25
N VAL A 11 18.77 5.70 -23.25
CA VAL A 11 18.20 4.43 -22.79
C VAL A 11 17.88 4.48 -21.29
N ALA A 12 18.74 5.09 -20.53
CA ALA A 12 18.55 5.14 -19.09
C ALA A 12 17.26 5.85 -18.69
N ALA A 13 16.90 6.88 -19.41
CA ALA A 13 15.71 7.64 -19.07
C ALA A 13 14.44 6.83 -19.22
N ILE A 14 14.40 5.93 -20.18
CA ILE A 14 13.21 5.14 -20.44
C ILE A 14 12.94 4.16 -19.30
N LEU A 15 13.97 3.60 -18.74
CA LEU A 15 13.81 2.62 -17.67
C LEU A 15 13.22 3.24 -16.40
N MET A 16 13.56 4.48 -16.12
CA MET A 16 13.06 5.12 -14.93
C MET A 16 11.55 5.36 -15.01
N LEU A 17 11.04 5.65 -16.17
CA LEU A 17 9.62 5.87 -16.33
C LEU A 17 8.81 4.59 -16.09
N ALA A 18 9.33 3.47 -16.50
CA ALA A 18 8.64 2.22 -16.31
C ALA A 18 8.48 1.87 -14.84
N SER A 19 9.48 2.17 -14.04
CA SER A 19 9.42 1.88 -12.62
C SER A 19 8.34 2.69 -11.92
N GLY A 20 8.14 3.92 -12.32
CA GLY A 20 7.13 4.76 -11.70
C GLY A 20 5.72 4.25 -11.92
N VAL A 21 5.46 3.69 -13.09
CA VAL A 21 4.12 3.18 -13.39
C VAL A 21 3.79 1.97 -12.52
N ALA A 22 4.75 1.10 -12.29
CA ALA A 22 4.51 -0.10 -11.49
C ALA A 22 4.12 0.23 -10.05
N SER A 23 4.71 1.27 -9.48
CA SER A 23 4.38 1.66 -8.11
C SER A 23 2.94 2.10 -7.95
N ALA A 24 2.41 2.79 -8.92
CA ALA A 24 1.04 3.28 -8.86
C ALA A 24 0.03 2.13 -8.84
N GLU A 25 0.30 1.07 -9.58
CA GLU A 25 -0.60 -0.06 -9.62
C GLU A 25 -0.61 -0.82 -8.30
N GLU A 26 0.53 -0.93 -7.65
CA GLU A 26 0.61 -1.64 -6.39
C GLU A 26 -0.21 -0.97 -5.30
N VAL A 27 -0.20 0.34 -5.27
CA VAL A 27 -0.95 1.08 -4.25
C VAL A 27 -2.44 0.84 -4.38
N SER A 28 -2.96 0.75 -5.61
CA SER A 28 -4.39 0.58 -5.79
C SER A 28 -4.88 -0.82 -5.40
N ALA A 29 -3.99 -1.77 -5.18
CA ALA A 29 -4.36 -3.13 -4.81
C ALA A 29 -4.41 -3.35 -3.30
N CYS A 30 -4.13 -2.35 -2.48
CA CYS A 30 -4.11 -2.51 -1.03
C CYS A 30 -5.51 -2.30 -0.48
N THR A 31 -6.14 -3.38 -0.05
CA THR A 31 -7.54 -3.37 0.37
C THR A 31 -7.77 -3.75 1.82
N ILE A 32 -6.73 -4.02 2.60
CA ILE A 32 -6.88 -4.36 4.01
C ILE A 32 -6.94 -3.06 4.81
N LYS A 33 -8.02 -2.88 5.57
CA LYS A 33 -8.24 -1.64 6.32
C LYS A 33 -7.73 -1.77 7.75
N GLY A 34 -6.73 -0.98 8.12
CA GLY A 34 -6.21 -0.94 9.48
C GLY A 34 -6.86 0.17 10.27
N ASN A 35 -7.68 -0.20 11.24
CA ASN A 35 -8.49 0.71 12.02
C ASN A 35 -8.06 0.70 13.49
N VAL A 36 -8.08 1.87 14.12
CA VAL A 36 -7.78 2.01 15.56
C VAL A 36 -9.08 2.29 16.28
N ASN A 37 -9.45 1.41 17.23
CA ASN A 37 -10.71 1.58 17.93
C ASN A 37 -10.57 2.57 19.09
N THR A 38 -11.65 2.79 19.85
CA THR A 38 -11.67 3.78 20.92
C THR A 38 -10.73 3.44 22.07
N ARG A 39 -10.29 2.18 22.17
CA ARG A 39 -9.33 1.77 23.19
C ARG A 39 -7.90 1.78 22.70
N GLY A 40 -7.69 2.26 21.47
CA GLY A 40 -6.35 2.31 20.90
C GLY A 40 -5.87 1.00 20.31
N GLU A 41 -6.74 0.00 20.18
CA GLU A 41 -6.35 -1.27 19.60
C GLU A 41 -6.27 -1.18 18.08
N ARG A 42 -5.23 -1.77 17.52
CA ARG A 42 -5.00 -1.78 16.08
C ARG A 42 -5.59 -3.05 15.49
N ILE A 43 -6.67 -2.89 14.74
CA ILE A 43 -7.45 -3.99 14.21
C ILE A 43 -7.54 -3.86 12.71
N TYR A 44 -7.35 -4.94 11.95
CA TYR A 44 -7.51 -4.84 10.52
C TYR A 44 -8.75 -5.61 10.05
N HIS A 45 -9.37 -5.10 9.00
CA HIS A 45 -10.55 -5.69 8.39
C HIS A 45 -10.24 -6.06 6.94
N VAL A 46 -10.71 -7.23 6.54
CA VAL A 46 -10.56 -7.66 5.14
C VAL A 46 -11.91 -7.54 4.43
N PRO A 47 -11.91 -7.38 3.10
CA PRO A 47 -13.16 -7.31 2.35
C PRO A 47 -14.06 -8.52 2.66
N GLY A 48 -15.34 -8.25 2.87
CA GLY A 48 -16.31 -9.29 3.19
C GLY A 48 -16.59 -9.43 4.66
N GLN A 49 -15.76 -8.88 5.54
CA GLN A 49 -16.08 -8.90 6.97
C GLN A 49 -17.20 -7.91 7.28
N LYS A 50 -17.89 -8.16 8.39
CA LYS A 50 -19.13 -7.45 8.72
C LYS A 50 -19.02 -5.94 8.69
N TYR A 51 -17.98 -5.41 9.25
CA TYR A 51 -17.84 -3.96 9.36
C TYR A 51 -16.85 -3.36 8.37
N TYR A 52 -16.44 -4.14 7.39
CA TYR A 52 -15.43 -3.66 6.44
C TYR A 52 -15.90 -2.42 5.68
N ASP A 53 -17.10 -2.47 5.12
CA ASP A 53 -17.57 -1.35 4.28
C ASP A 53 -17.77 -0.08 5.08
N GLU A 54 -18.17 -0.21 6.34
CA GLU A 54 -18.40 0.95 7.19
C GLU A 54 -17.11 1.56 7.74
N THR A 55 -16.03 0.79 7.76
CA THR A 55 -14.77 1.27 8.33
C THR A 55 -14.12 2.28 7.41
N GLN A 56 -13.87 3.46 7.93
CA GLN A 56 -13.19 4.52 7.18
C GLN A 56 -11.80 4.69 7.72
N ILE A 57 -10.84 4.89 6.84
CA ILE A 57 -9.43 5.00 7.23
C ILE A 57 -9.08 6.47 7.43
N SER A 58 -8.64 6.81 8.64
CA SER A 58 -8.22 8.15 8.98
C SER A 58 -6.74 8.13 9.34
N ALA A 59 -5.92 8.69 8.48
CA ALA A 59 -4.48 8.71 8.70
C ALA A 59 -4.10 9.49 9.95
N THR A 60 -4.88 10.49 10.32
CA THR A 60 -4.60 11.29 11.49
C THR A 60 -4.81 10.53 12.79
N HIS A 61 -5.56 9.42 12.75
CA HIS A 61 -5.74 8.55 13.90
C HIS A 61 -4.78 7.36 13.89
N GLY A 62 -3.78 7.38 13.03
CA GLY A 62 -2.84 6.28 12.92
C GLY A 62 -3.37 5.10 12.14
N GLU A 63 -4.48 5.26 11.44
CA GLU A 63 -5.07 4.21 10.63
C GLU A 63 -4.44 4.18 9.24
N ARG A 64 -4.46 3.01 8.60
CA ARG A 64 -3.81 2.88 7.30
C ARG A 64 -4.32 1.66 6.55
N TRP A 65 -4.03 1.64 5.26
CA TRP A 65 -4.30 0.50 4.39
C TRP A 65 -3.10 -0.44 4.39
N PHE A 66 -3.37 -1.74 4.25
CA PHE A 66 -2.32 -2.73 4.04
C PHE A 66 -2.61 -3.49 2.77
N CYS A 67 -1.56 -4.03 2.16
CA CYS A 67 -1.70 -4.75 0.90
C CYS A 67 -1.92 -6.25 1.10
N SER A 68 -1.76 -6.75 2.32
CA SER A 68 -2.03 -8.14 2.65
C SER A 68 -2.25 -8.27 4.15
N GLU A 69 -2.89 -9.39 4.56
CA GLU A 69 -3.05 -9.67 5.97
C GLU A 69 -1.71 -9.91 6.64
N GLN A 70 -0.79 -10.55 5.93
CA GLN A 70 0.54 -10.78 6.46
C GLN A 70 1.25 -9.47 6.80
N GLU A 71 1.12 -8.50 5.92
CA GLU A 71 1.71 -7.18 6.16
C GLU A 71 1.10 -6.53 7.40
N ALA A 72 -0.21 -6.62 7.56
CA ALA A 72 -0.88 -6.04 8.72
C ALA A 72 -0.42 -6.70 10.01
N ARG A 73 -0.34 -8.03 10.03
CA ARG A 73 0.13 -8.74 11.22
C ARG A 73 1.59 -8.43 11.53
N ALA A 74 2.42 -8.34 10.50
CA ALA A 74 3.83 -8.00 10.71
C ALA A 74 4.00 -6.61 11.33
N ALA A 75 3.06 -5.72 11.07
CA ALA A 75 3.09 -4.38 11.64
C ALA A 75 2.42 -4.31 13.03
N GLY A 76 1.99 -5.43 13.57
CA GLY A 76 1.42 -5.47 14.91
C GLY A 76 -0.09 -5.34 14.99
N TRP A 77 -0.79 -5.52 13.88
CA TRP A 77 -2.25 -5.41 13.86
C TRP A 77 -2.88 -6.79 13.95
N ARG A 78 -4.04 -6.88 14.58
CA ARG A 78 -4.78 -8.13 14.67
C ARG A 78 -6.04 -8.08 13.81
N LYS A 79 -6.48 -9.23 13.36
CA LYS A 79 -7.66 -9.32 12.53
C LYS A 79 -8.94 -9.08 13.33
N SER A 80 -9.90 -8.37 12.75
CA SER A 80 -11.21 -8.20 13.32
C SER A 80 -11.88 -9.57 13.46
N LYS A 81 -12.60 -9.77 14.54
CA LYS A 81 -13.28 -11.04 14.78
C LYS A 81 -14.58 -11.16 13.99
N VAL A 82 -15.03 -10.06 13.42
CA VAL A 82 -16.29 -10.04 12.67
C VAL A 82 -16.11 -9.38 11.29
#